data_44e97ff20e6ff4ac65e4f6ebe715a8ba
#
_entry.id   44e97ff20e6ff4ac65e4f6ebe715a8ba
#
_cell.length_a   1.000
_cell.length_b   1.000
_cell.length_c   1.000
_cell.angle_alpha   90.00
_cell.angle_beta   90.00
_cell.angle_gamma   90.00
#
_symmetry.space_group_name_H-M   'P 1'
#
loop_
_entity.id
_entity.type
_entity.pdbx_description
1 polymer ?
#
loop_
_entity_poly.entity_id
_entity_poly.type
_entity_poly.pdbx_seq_one_letter_code
_entity_poly.pdbx_strand_id
1 'polypeptide(L)'
;MLLVATSQVTLAYYTHTFSNSFESVLLCLCLSTVVDYTKSPSSKLSFALGALFSLGVFTRITFPLFALPVGIAFIVHAYKSRNLHHLVSLALGFFSLTVFCITADSVYYGTLFLTSNGKPFRDVNQFISTLFNPIVLASFKAEGSLVITPVNNLLYNMNADNLQLHGIHPRYTHLAINLPLLFGPLAIQGLLEIPSVLKRTTADTSERFLYILMGIVFTSLVGLSIIPHQEARFLCPLLVPLVLIYTWRRPNLSLSFWLSWFLFNIITTYVFGVIHQGGIVPAMRFLHYQTKGIHNCYVLTNGGLSCSVDGSTDVPNYYNITTKLVFYKTYMPPQHLLAVPLVEGNHHIRVLDFASRHDDLVKELEQSSGVILRRRKVGAIDFAKTSTKNAYERTLFITPSFITLPIIPHHRYMLIATFSPHVGFDDMDKMISKAQETNSAETQMNLNVFLMLSDKDDTS
;
A
#
# COMPACT_ATOMS: atom_id res chain seq x y z
N MET A 1 20.56 -16.95 1.80
CA MET A 1 20.53 -15.73 0.97
C MET A 1 19.86 -15.96 -0.39
N LEU A 2 20.25 -16.96 -1.19
CA LEU A 2 19.68 -17.17 -2.53
C LEU A 2 18.15 -17.38 -2.51
N LEU A 3 17.60 -18.17 -1.57
CA LEU A 3 16.16 -18.37 -1.41
C LEU A 3 15.40 -17.05 -1.19
N VAL A 4 15.92 -16.16 -0.35
CA VAL A 4 15.27 -14.85 -0.13
C VAL A 4 15.36 -13.99 -1.40
N ALA A 5 16.51 -13.92 -2.04
CA ALA A 5 16.73 -13.09 -3.21
C ALA A 5 15.92 -13.52 -4.45
N THR A 6 15.63 -14.82 -4.58
CA THR A 6 14.89 -15.38 -5.74
C THR A 6 13.44 -15.68 -5.44
N SER A 7 12.95 -15.33 -4.23
CA SER A 7 11.54 -15.49 -3.87
C SER A 7 10.66 -14.49 -4.60
N GLN A 8 9.49 -14.93 -5.07
CA GLN A 8 8.46 -14.04 -5.59
C GLN A 8 8.04 -12.96 -4.58
N VAL A 9 8.10 -13.26 -3.28
CA VAL A 9 7.82 -12.26 -2.24
C VAL A 9 8.80 -11.09 -2.34
N THR A 10 10.09 -11.38 -2.55
CA THR A 10 11.10 -10.34 -2.77
C THR A 10 10.91 -9.64 -4.10
N LEU A 11 10.68 -10.39 -5.18
CA LEU A 11 10.65 -9.85 -6.54
C LEU A 11 9.36 -9.10 -6.88
N ALA A 12 8.22 -9.50 -6.32
CA ALA A 12 6.92 -8.88 -6.58
C ALA A 12 6.42 -8.02 -5.43
N TYR A 13 6.44 -8.51 -4.17
CA TYR A 13 5.85 -7.79 -3.04
C TYR A 13 6.80 -6.77 -2.38
N TYR A 14 8.10 -7.11 -2.19
CA TYR A 14 9.05 -6.19 -1.54
C TYR A 14 9.52 -5.06 -2.44
N THR A 15 9.28 -5.15 -3.74
CA THR A 15 9.52 -4.05 -4.68
C THR A 15 8.42 -2.99 -4.69
N HIS A 16 7.27 -3.29 -4.08
CA HIS A 16 6.19 -2.32 -3.91
C HIS A 16 6.30 -1.57 -2.57
N THR A 17 5.70 -0.39 -2.51
CA THR A 17 5.67 0.47 -1.31
C THR A 17 4.69 -0.03 -0.24
N PHE A 18 4.61 -1.33 -0.03
CA PHE A 18 3.76 -1.92 1.00
C PHE A 18 4.40 -1.80 2.38
N SER A 19 3.61 -1.43 3.38
CA SER A 19 4.04 -1.43 4.79
C SER A 19 4.51 -2.81 5.27
N ASN A 20 4.01 -3.91 4.65
CA ASN A 20 4.47 -5.27 4.91
C ASN A 20 5.96 -5.50 4.58
N SER A 21 6.49 -4.80 3.56
CA SER A 21 7.91 -4.86 3.23
C SER A 21 8.76 -4.28 4.35
N PHE A 22 8.35 -3.13 4.89
CA PHE A 22 9.03 -2.50 6.01
C PHE A 22 8.85 -3.31 7.31
N GLU A 23 7.67 -3.85 7.56
CA GLU A 23 7.38 -4.79 8.66
C GLU A 23 8.35 -5.99 8.65
N SER A 24 8.65 -6.53 7.46
CA SER A 24 9.61 -7.63 7.29
C SER A 24 11.03 -7.24 7.67
N VAL A 25 11.47 -6.05 7.29
CA VAL A 25 12.79 -5.51 7.67
C VAL A 25 12.87 -5.31 9.19
N LEU A 26 11.84 -4.73 9.80
CA LEU A 26 11.78 -4.54 11.25
C LEU A 26 11.83 -5.86 12.01
N LEU A 27 11.14 -6.89 11.53
CA LEU A 27 11.21 -8.22 12.12
C LEU A 27 12.63 -8.79 12.05
N CYS A 28 13.31 -8.66 10.92
CA CYS A 28 14.70 -9.10 10.78
C CYS A 28 15.65 -8.35 11.73
N LEU A 29 15.46 -7.04 11.90
CA LEU A 29 16.22 -6.23 12.86
C LEU A 29 15.95 -6.67 14.30
N CYS A 30 14.70 -6.95 14.66
CA CYS A 30 14.34 -7.49 15.98
C CYS A 30 15.02 -8.84 16.22
N LEU A 31 15.01 -9.76 15.24
CA LEU A 31 15.67 -11.06 15.32
C LEU A 31 17.19 -10.90 15.50
N SER A 32 17.83 -10.05 14.71
CA SER A 32 19.27 -9.76 14.84
C SER A 32 19.59 -9.20 16.23
N THR A 33 18.81 -8.19 16.67
CA THR A 33 19.03 -7.53 17.96
C THR A 33 18.88 -8.50 19.13
N VAL A 34 17.89 -9.41 19.10
CA VAL A 34 17.73 -10.42 20.17
C VAL A 34 18.84 -11.47 20.16
N VAL A 35 19.32 -11.86 18.99
CA VAL A 35 20.49 -12.78 18.86
C VAL A 35 21.74 -12.13 19.43
N ASP A 36 22.01 -10.87 19.12
CA ASP A 36 23.17 -10.15 19.65
C ASP A 36 23.03 -9.91 21.16
N TYR A 37 21.81 -9.61 21.63
CA TYR A 37 21.52 -9.48 23.05
C TYR A 37 21.78 -10.79 23.82
N THR A 38 21.43 -11.95 23.25
CA THR A 38 21.69 -13.24 23.93
C THR A 38 23.18 -13.56 24.04
N LYS A 39 24.01 -13.05 23.12
CA LYS A 39 25.49 -13.22 23.16
C LYS A 39 26.16 -12.22 24.10
N SER A 40 25.70 -10.97 24.07
CA SER A 40 26.28 -9.86 24.84
C SER A 40 25.16 -8.92 25.34
N PRO A 41 24.53 -9.24 26.50
CA PRO A 41 23.46 -8.43 27.05
C PRO A 41 23.90 -6.99 27.31
N SER A 42 23.14 -6.03 26.77
CA SER A 42 23.41 -4.60 26.99
C SER A 42 22.12 -3.77 27.01
N SER A 43 22.10 -2.69 27.82
CA SER A 43 20.97 -1.77 27.87
C SER A 43 20.74 -1.06 26.54
N LYS A 44 21.78 -0.86 25.71
CA LYS A 44 21.64 -0.26 24.37
C LYS A 44 20.86 -1.16 23.42
N LEU A 45 21.16 -2.46 23.39
CA LEU A 45 20.41 -3.42 22.57
C LEU A 45 18.98 -3.57 23.06
N SER A 46 18.77 -3.54 24.39
CA SER A 46 17.42 -3.58 24.98
C SER A 46 16.59 -2.35 24.59
N PHE A 47 17.17 -1.17 24.66
CA PHE A 47 16.54 0.08 24.23
C PHE A 47 16.21 0.04 22.72
N ALA A 48 17.17 -0.38 21.89
CA ALA A 48 16.97 -0.52 20.46
C ALA A 48 15.84 -1.50 20.11
N LEU A 49 15.77 -2.65 20.81
CA LEU A 49 14.68 -3.61 20.61
C LEU A 49 13.32 -3.02 20.98
N GLY A 50 13.23 -2.27 22.08
CA GLY A 50 12.02 -1.56 22.48
C GLY A 50 11.59 -0.53 21.43
N ALA A 51 12.53 0.25 20.91
CA ALA A 51 12.28 1.21 19.85
C ALA A 51 11.80 0.52 18.55
N LEU A 52 12.41 -0.60 18.15
CA LEU A 52 11.97 -1.39 16.99
C LEU A 52 10.55 -1.95 17.18
N PHE A 53 10.19 -2.40 18.37
CA PHE A 53 8.83 -2.84 18.66
C PHE A 53 7.81 -1.70 18.51
N SER A 54 8.11 -0.52 19.04
CA SER A 54 7.26 0.65 18.87
C SER A 54 7.11 1.01 17.40
N LEU A 55 8.22 1.13 16.66
CA LEU A 55 8.20 1.44 15.23
C LEU A 55 7.38 0.42 14.43
N GLY A 56 7.50 -0.86 14.77
CA GLY A 56 6.72 -1.93 14.16
C GLY A 56 5.21 -1.77 14.39
N VAL A 57 4.78 -1.45 15.61
CA VAL A 57 3.37 -1.18 15.94
C VAL A 57 2.83 0.02 15.17
N PHE A 58 3.62 1.10 15.04
CA PHE A 58 3.21 2.28 14.26
C PHE A 58 3.26 2.04 12.76
N THR A 59 4.10 1.13 12.28
CA THR A 59 4.09 0.69 10.88
C THR A 59 2.83 -0.12 10.57
N ARG A 60 2.51 -1.10 11.44
CA ARG A 60 1.32 -1.96 11.32
C ARG A 60 0.87 -2.49 12.66
N ILE A 61 -0.41 -2.37 12.94
CA ILE A 61 -1.01 -2.91 14.18
C ILE A 61 -0.90 -4.44 14.28
N THR A 62 -0.64 -5.14 13.18
CA THR A 62 -0.41 -6.59 13.13
C THR A 62 1.01 -7.01 13.55
N PHE A 63 1.98 -6.09 13.57
CA PHE A 63 3.37 -6.38 13.91
C PHE A 63 3.56 -7.14 15.23
N PRO A 64 2.81 -6.88 16.32
CA PRO A 64 2.91 -7.64 17.55
C PRO A 64 2.75 -9.15 17.37
N LEU A 65 1.99 -9.61 16.38
CA LEU A 65 1.81 -11.04 16.10
C LEU A 65 3.12 -11.72 15.67
N PHE A 66 3.99 -10.97 14.99
CA PHE A 66 5.34 -11.44 14.59
C PHE A 66 6.38 -11.21 15.70
N ALA A 67 6.28 -10.10 16.42
CA ALA A 67 7.26 -9.68 17.41
C ALA A 67 7.10 -10.38 18.76
N LEU A 68 5.91 -10.91 19.09
CA LEU A 68 5.60 -11.53 20.39
C LEU A 68 6.60 -12.63 20.80
N PRO A 69 6.96 -13.60 19.96
CA PRO A 69 7.93 -14.63 20.35
C PRO A 69 9.34 -14.07 20.61
N VAL A 70 9.72 -13.02 19.88
CA VAL A 70 11.01 -12.31 20.09
C VAL A 70 10.99 -11.60 21.44
N GLY A 71 9.91 -10.92 21.78
CA GLY A 71 9.71 -10.27 23.07
C GLY A 71 9.74 -11.24 24.24
N ILE A 72 9.03 -12.38 24.11
CA ILE A 72 9.06 -13.44 25.13
C ILE A 72 10.47 -13.98 25.32
N ALA A 73 11.19 -14.27 24.23
CA ALA A 73 12.56 -14.77 24.29
C ALA A 73 13.50 -13.78 24.99
N PHE A 74 13.37 -12.50 24.69
CA PHE A 74 14.13 -11.42 25.38
C PHE A 74 13.82 -11.39 26.88
N ILE A 75 12.53 -11.39 27.27
CA ILE A 75 12.11 -11.34 28.69
C ILE A 75 12.65 -12.57 29.44
N VAL A 76 12.48 -13.77 28.87
CA VAL A 76 12.97 -15.01 29.48
C VAL A 76 14.49 -14.98 29.64
N HIS A 77 15.24 -14.47 28.67
CA HIS A 77 16.70 -14.35 28.76
C HIS A 77 17.11 -13.34 29.82
N ALA A 78 16.50 -12.13 29.84
CA ALA A 78 16.76 -11.11 30.83
C ALA A 78 16.48 -11.58 32.27
N TYR A 79 15.39 -12.32 32.46
CA TYR A 79 15.05 -12.93 33.75
C TYR A 79 16.08 -13.98 34.20
N LYS A 80 16.45 -14.93 33.31
CA LYS A 80 17.41 -15.99 33.62
C LYS A 80 18.82 -15.47 33.90
N SER A 81 19.23 -14.41 33.20
CA SER A 81 20.54 -13.74 33.39
C SER A 81 20.53 -12.71 34.53
N ARG A 82 19.42 -12.55 35.24
CA ARG A 82 19.20 -11.57 36.32
C ARG A 82 19.45 -10.10 35.91
N ASN A 83 19.29 -9.80 34.63
CA ASN A 83 19.48 -8.47 34.05
C ASN A 83 18.14 -7.70 33.95
N LEU A 84 17.36 -7.65 35.02
CA LEU A 84 16.02 -7.07 35.02
C LEU A 84 15.99 -5.57 34.64
N HIS A 85 17.09 -4.83 34.85
CA HIS A 85 17.21 -3.43 34.43
C HIS A 85 17.14 -3.28 32.89
N HIS A 86 17.42 -4.32 32.12
CA HIS A 86 17.23 -4.33 30.67
C HIS A 86 15.76 -4.27 30.25
N LEU A 87 14.83 -4.75 31.10
CA LEU A 87 13.39 -4.58 30.87
C LEU A 87 13.00 -3.10 30.94
N VAL A 88 13.60 -2.34 31.87
CA VAL A 88 13.40 -0.91 31.97
C VAL A 88 13.94 -0.21 30.71
N SER A 89 15.15 -0.61 30.25
CA SER A 89 15.73 -0.06 29.03
C SER A 89 14.87 -0.36 27.80
N LEU A 90 14.30 -1.57 27.70
CA LEU A 90 13.36 -1.93 26.63
C LEU A 90 12.10 -1.04 26.68
N ALA A 91 11.51 -0.86 27.88
CA ALA A 91 10.34 -0.02 28.06
C ALA A 91 10.65 1.45 27.71
N LEU A 92 11.80 1.98 28.12
CA LEU A 92 12.24 3.33 27.76
C LEU A 92 12.38 3.48 26.24
N GLY A 93 12.98 2.51 25.55
CA GLY A 93 13.08 2.52 24.08
C GLY A 93 11.70 2.52 23.42
N PHE A 94 10.80 1.65 23.89
CA PHE A 94 9.43 1.57 23.38
C PHE A 94 8.66 2.88 23.57
N PHE A 95 8.59 3.40 24.79
CA PHE A 95 7.80 4.60 25.08
C PHE A 95 8.39 5.86 24.47
N SER A 96 9.74 6.00 24.42
CA SER A 96 10.39 7.16 23.78
C SER A 96 10.00 7.26 22.31
N LEU A 97 10.07 6.15 21.56
CA LEU A 97 9.71 6.15 20.15
C LEU A 97 8.18 6.23 19.94
N THR A 98 7.38 5.66 20.85
CA THR A 98 5.91 5.81 20.84
C THR A 98 5.51 7.29 20.93
N VAL A 99 6.08 8.05 21.86
CA VAL A 99 5.82 9.49 22.02
C VAL A 99 6.23 10.24 20.75
N PHE A 100 7.38 9.92 20.19
CA PHE A 100 7.84 10.52 18.93
C PHE A 100 6.87 10.24 17.78
N CYS A 101 6.45 8.98 17.58
CA CYS A 101 5.52 8.58 16.51
C CYS A 101 4.14 9.26 16.69
N ILE A 102 3.58 9.28 17.91
CA ILE A 102 2.30 9.96 18.18
C ILE A 102 2.41 11.45 17.82
N THR A 103 3.50 12.10 18.21
CA THR A 103 3.71 13.51 17.92
C THR A 103 3.85 13.74 16.42
N ALA A 104 4.66 12.93 15.73
CA ALA A 104 4.88 13.02 14.30
C ALA A 104 3.57 12.81 13.51
N ASP A 105 2.80 11.78 13.83
CA ASP A 105 1.50 11.51 13.20
C ASP A 105 0.51 12.65 13.45
N SER A 106 0.43 13.15 14.69
CA SER A 106 -0.50 14.23 15.02
C SER A 106 -0.18 15.54 14.27
N VAL A 107 1.11 15.84 14.07
CA VAL A 107 1.55 16.99 13.26
C VAL A 107 1.26 16.73 11.78
N TYR A 108 1.54 15.53 11.28
CA TYR A 108 1.31 15.16 9.88
C TYR A 108 -0.18 15.24 9.51
N TYR A 109 -1.08 14.78 10.37
CA TYR A 109 -2.53 14.86 10.16
C TYR A 109 -3.12 16.25 10.46
N GLY A 110 -2.30 17.22 10.86
CA GLY A 110 -2.74 18.58 11.14
C GLY A 110 -3.65 18.72 12.35
N THR A 111 -3.61 17.77 13.29
CA THR A 111 -4.39 17.81 14.54
C THR A 111 -3.61 18.41 15.71
N LEU A 112 -2.28 18.41 15.61
CA LEU A 112 -1.37 19.03 16.59
C LEU A 112 -0.55 20.11 15.89
N PHE A 113 -0.62 21.31 16.41
CA PHE A 113 0.13 22.46 15.92
C PHE A 113 1.26 22.78 16.91
N LEU A 114 2.49 22.76 16.39
CA LEU A 114 3.67 23.19 17.14
C LEU A 114 3.92 24.66 16.86
N THR A 115 3.93 25.49 17.91
CA THR A 115 4.08 26.94 17.78
C THR A 115 5.27 27.42 18.60
N SER A 116 5.93 28.47 18.13
CA SER A 116 6.92 29.23 18.87
C SER A 116 6.53 30.69 18.86
N ASN A 117 6.46 31.32 20.04
CA ASN A 117 5.96 32.69 20.20
C ASN A 117 4.57 32.92 19.56
N GLY A 118 3.68 31.94 19.63
CA GLY A 118 2.33 31.99 19.06
C GLY A 118 2.26 31.91 17.53
N LYS A 119 3.36 31.56 16.85
CA LYS A 119 3.40 31.37 15.39
C LYS A 119 3.73 29.90 15.06
N PRO A 120 3.01 29.27 14.12
CA PRO A 120 3.34 27.93 13.66
C PRO A 120 4.69 27.91 12.94
N PHE A 121 5.40 26.78 13.04
CA PHE A 121 6.63 26.58 12.29
C PHE A 121 6.35 26.53 10.79
N ARG A 122 7.16 27.25 10.00
CA ARG A 122 7.01 27.33 8.54
C ARG A 122 7.69 26.18 7.83
N ASP A 123 8.80 25.69 8.41
CA ASP A 123 9.59 24.60 7.83
C ASP A 123 10.35 23.83 8.92
N VAL A 124 10.91 22.68 8.51
CA VAL A 124 11.68 21.79 9.39
C VAL A 124 12.95 22.45 9.91
N ASN A 125 13.61 23.31 9.13
CA ASN A 125 14.86 23.97 9.56
C ASN A 125 14.58 24.96 10.70
N GLN A 126 13.48 25.71 10.62
CA GLN A 126 13.03 26.57 11.70
C GLN A 126 12.73 25.78 12.97
N PHE A 127 12.06 24.62 12.85
CA PHE A 127 11.81 23.74 14.00
C PHE A 127 13.10 23.24 14.62
N ILE A 128 14.04 22.72 13.83
CA ILE A 128 15.34 22.22 14.31
C ILE A 128 16.13 23.34 15.01
N SER A 129 16.23 24.53 14.40
CA SER A 129 16.96 25.67 15.00
C SER A 129 16.35 26.11 16.33
N THR A 130 15.03 25.98 16.48
CA THR A 130 14.33 26.28 17.74
C THR A 130 14.69 25.29 18.85
N LEU A 131 14.82 24.01 18.54
CA LEU A 131 15.18 22.97 19.51
C LEU A 131 16.56 23.20 20.15
N PHE A 132 17.50 23.80 19.40
CA PHE A 132 18.85 24.11 19.90
C PHE A 132 18.99 25.51 20.54
N ASN A 133 17.90 26.29 20.60
CA ASN A 133 17.90 27.62 21.25
C ASN A 133 17.07 27.57 22.53
N PRO A 134 17.70 27.57 23.73
CA PRO A 134 17.00 27.45 25.03
C PRO A 134 15.96 28.56 25.26
N ILE A 135 16.22 29.78 24.76
CA ILE A 135 15.31 30.91 24.94
C ILE A 135 14.04 30.75 24.13
N VAL A 136 14.19 30.28 22.92
CA VAL A 136 13.06 30.03 21.99
C VAL A 136 12.31 28.76 22.41
N LEU A 137 13.02 27.77 22.93
CA LEU A 137 12.40 26.51 23.42
C LEU A 137 11.44 26.80 24.60
N ALA A 138 11.73 27.81 25.46
CA ALA A 138 10.83 28.22 26.55
C ALA A 138 9.48 28.77 26.04
N SER A 139 9.40 29.23 24.78
CA SER A 139 8.17 29.73 24.15
C SER A 139 7.42 28.66 23.32
N PHE A 140 7.95 27.43 23.31
CA PHE A 140 7.37 26.34 22.58
C PHE A 140 6.04 25.91 23.19
N LYS A 141 5.02 25.81 22.35
CA LYS A 141 3.70 25.29 22.74
C LYS A 141 3.22 24.27 21.73
N ALA A 142 2.56 23.24 22.23
CA ALA A 142 1.84 22.25 21.43
C ALA A 142 0.33 22.44 21.70
N GLU A 143 -0.43 22.74 20.67
CA GLU A 143 -1.86 23.00 20.75
C GLU A 143 -2.63 22.07 19.80
N GLY A 144 -3.71 21.45 20.29
CA GLY A 144 -4.53 20.53 19.50
C GLY A 144 -4.76 19.18 20.17
N SER A 145 -4.99 18.16 19.37
CA SER A 145 -5.29 16.79 19.81
C SER A 145 -4.25 15.79 19.30
N LEU A 146 -4.01 14.75 20.11
CA LEU A 146 -3.11 13.66 19.73
C LEU A 146 -3.84 12.60 18.91
N VAL A 147 -3.19 12.13 17.85
CA VAL A 147 -3.65 11.01 17.01
C VAL A 147 -2.81 9.79 17.35
N ILE A 148 -3.45 8.71 17.77
CA ILE A 148 -2.80 7.42 18.04
C ILE A 148 -3.15 6.48 16.89
N THR A 149 -2.37 6.55 15.81
CA THR A 149 -2.61 5.84 14.54
C THR A 149 -2.85 4.34 14.71
N PRO A 150 -2.07 3.59 15.55
CA PRO A 150 -2.35 2.16 15.75
C PRO A 150 -3.70 1.88 16.38
N VAL A 151 -4.16 2.71 17.32
CA VAL A 151 -5.47 2.57 17.97
C VAL A 151 -6.59 2.85 16.97
N ASN A 152 -6.47 3.95 16.21
CA ASN A 152 -7.45 4.30 15.17
C ASN A 152 -7.56 3.20 14.11
N ASN A 153 -6.42 2.63 13.69
CA ASN A 153 -6.40 1.51 12.75
C ASN A 153 -7.06 0.26 13.34
N LEU A 154 -6.81 -0.05 14.61
CA LEU A 154 -7.46 -1.19 15.28
C LEU A 154 -8.97 -1.00 15.33
N LEU A 155 -9.45 0.17 15.77
CA LEU A 155 -10.88 0.49 15.87
C LEU A 155 -11.56 0.43 14.50
N TYR A 156 -10.92 0.94 13.44
CA TYR A 156 -11.41 0.84 12.07
C TYR A 156 -11.58 -0.62 11.63
N ASN A 157 -10.59 -1.47 11.90
CA ASN A 157 -10.62 -2.88 11.52
C ASN A 157 -11.49 -3.77 12.44
N MET A 158 -11.94 -3.26 13.57
CA MET A 158 -12.95 -3.95 14.42
C MET A 158 -14.38 -3.73 13.92
N ASN A 159 -14.63 -2.70 13.10
CA ASN A 159 -15.94 -2.45 12.52
C ASN A 159 -16.20 -3.38 11.32
N ALA A 160 -17.26 -4.21 11.43
CA ALA A 160 -17.61 -5.18 10.40
C ALA A 160 -17.98 -4.52 9.05
N ASP A 161 -18.61 -3.34 9.06
CA ASP A 161 -18.99 -2.62 7.85
C ASP A 161 -17.75 -2.16 7.06
N ASN A 162 -16.72 -1.70 7.77
CA ASN A 162 -15.45 -1.34 7.13
C ASN A 162 -14.75 -2.56 6.52
N LEU A 163 -14.76 -3.70 7.22
CA LEU A 163 -14.13 -4.92 6.73
C LEU A 163 -14.82 -5.49 5.47
N GLN A 164 -16.15 -5.36 5.37
CA GLN A 164 -16.89 -5.82 4.19
C GLN A 164 -16.47 -5.09 2.93
N LEU A 165 -16.05 -3.82 3.02
CA LEU A 165 -15.53 -3.05 1.88
C LEU A 165 -14.25 -3.64 1.28
N HIS A 166 -13.49 -4.39 2.08
CA HIS A 166 -12.21 -4.99 1.69
C HIS A 166 -12.30 -6.49 1.39
N GLY A 167 -13.48 -7.09 1.53
CA GLY A 167 -13.72 -8.53 1.34
C GLY A 167 -13.52 -9.35 2.62
N ILE A 168 -14.36 -10.33 2.80
CA ILE A 168 -14.34 -11.28 3.94
C ILE A 168 -13.93 -12.65 3.43
N HIS A 169 -12.98 -13.28 4.10
CA HIS A 169 -12.41 -14.57 3.73
C HIS A 169 -12.65 -15.62 4.83
N PRO A 170 -12.73 -16.91 4.48
CA PRO A 170 -12.73 -18.00 5.45
C PRO A 170 -11.46 -18.00 6.31
N ARG A 171 -11.57 -18.44 7.57
CA ARG A 171 -10.45 -18.41 8.53
C ARG A 171 -9.25 -19.24 8.11
N TYR A 172 -9.44 -20.24 7.28
CA TYR A 172 -8.35 -21.11 6.77
C TYR A 172 -7.56 -20.49 5.60
N THR A 173 -7.99 -19.34 5.05
CA THR A 173 -7.39 -18.74 3.83
C THR A 173 -5.90 -18.50 3.98
N HIS A 174 -5.44 -18.01 5.13
CA HIS A 174 -4.00 -17.80 5.35
C HIS A 174 -3.20 -19.11 5.31
N LEU A 175 -3.71 -20.17 5.95
CA LEU A 175 -2.99 -21.44 6.05
C LEU A 175 -3.09 -22.25 4.73
N ALA A 176 -4.29 -22.35 4.17
CA ALA A 176 -4.55 -23.27 3.05
C ALA A 176 -4.31 -22.63 1.66
N ILE A 177 -4.40 -21.31 1.54
CA ILE A 177 -4.29 -20.61 0.27
C ILE A 177 -3.09 -19.67 0.25
N ASN A 178 -3.04 -18.68 1.17
CA ASN A 178 -2.05 -17.62 1.08
C ASN A 178 -0.62 -18.10 1.37
N LEU A 179 -0.44 -19.01 2.33
CA LEU A 179 0.87 -19.54 2.68
C LEU A 179 1.48 -20.35 1.52
N PRO A 180 0.79 -21.34 0.92
CA PRO A 180 1.29 -22.05 -0.27
C PRO A 180 1.47 -21.11 -1.48
N LEU A 181 0.57 -20.16 -1.68
CA LEU A 181 0.62 -19.20 -2.78
C LEU A 181 1.86 -18.30 -2.72
N LEU A 182 2.27 -17.87 -1.52
CA LEU A 182 3.45 -17.02 -1.34
C LEU A 182 4.76 -17.78 -1.33
N PHE A 183 4.79 -18.94 -0.70
CA PHE A 183 6.06 -19.62 -0.39
C PHE A 183 6.21 -20.97 -1.07
N GLY A 184 5.16 -21.51 -1.72
CA GLY A 184 5.19 -22.74 -2.52
C GLY A 184 5.92 -23.91 -1.86
N PRO A 185 7.00 -24.41 -2.51
CA PRO A 185 7.75 -25.54 -1.99
C PRO A 185 8.31 -25.33 -0.57
N LEU A 186 8.68 -24.08 -0.23
CA LEU A 186 9.20 -23.72 1.09
C LEU A 186 8.13 -23.86 2.18
N ALA A 187 6.89 -23.44 1.91
CA ALA A 187 5.79 -23.57 2.86
C ALA A 187 5.46 -25.05 3.14
N ILE A 188 5.32 -25.84 2.08
CA ILE A 188 4.97 -27.26 2.20
C ILE A 188 6.06 -28.01 2.99
N GLN A 189 7.32 -27.84 2.58
CA GLN A 189 8.42 -28.56 3.23
C GLN A 189 8.72 -28.02 4.63
N GLY A 190 8.58 -26.70 4.86
CA GLY A 190 8.73 -26.08 6.17
C GLY A 190 7.70 -26.59 7.19
N LEU A 191 6.43 -26.70 6.77
CA LEU A 191 5.37 -27.26 7.62
C LEU A 191 5.61 -28.74 7.95
N LEU A 192 6.10 -29.54 6.99
CA LEU A 192 6.42 -30.96 7.21
C LEU A 192 7.59 -31.16 8.19
N GLU A 193 8.45 -30.18 8.37
CA GLU A 193 9.56 -30.23 9.32
C GLU A 193 9.14 -29.95 10.76
N ILE A 194 8.06 -29.24 11.00
CA ILE A 194 7.62 -28.84 12.35
C ILE A 194 7.57 -30.04 13.33
N PRO A 195 6.96 -31.20 12.99
CA PRO A 195 6.93 -32.34 13.91
C PRO A 195 8.32 -32.88 14.25
N SER A 196 9.25 -32.83 13.30
CA SER A 196 10.63 -33.33 13.53
C SER A 196 11.41 -32.40 14.48
N VAL A 197 11.15 -31.11 14.41
CA VAL A 197 11.77 -30.10 15.29
C VAL A 197 11.18 -30.18 16.70
N LEU A 198 9.87 -30.34 16.84
CA LEU A 198 9.20 -30.46 18.14
C LEU A 198 9.61 -31.70 18.93
N LYS A 199 10.01 -32.77 18.25
CA LYS A 199 10.49 -34.01 18.90
C LYS A 199 11.93 -33.92 19.45
N ARG A 200 12.68 -32.87 19.08
CA ARG A 200 14.08 -32.68 19.46
C ARG A 200 14.17 -31.83 20.73
N THR A 201 14.18 -32.43 21.88
CA THR A 201 14.39 -31.78 23.18
C THR A 201 15.89 -31.69 23.49
N THR A 202 16.57 -30.65 23.00
CA THR A 202 17.96 -30.35 23.36
C THR A 202 18.09 -28.99 24.02
N ALA A 203 19.00 -28.89 24.99
CA ALA A 203 19.25 -27.64 25.74
C ALA A 203 20.14 -26.64 24.98
N ASP A 204 20.43 -26.87 23.71
CA ASP A 204 21.34 -26.07 22.91
C ASP A 204 20.74 -24.68 22.58
N THR A 205 21.59 -23.67 22.67
CA THR A 205 21.22 -22.27 22.40
C THR A 205 20.74 -22.07 20.94
N SER A 206 21.29 -22.86 20.03
CA SER A 206 20.92 -22.81 18.62
C SER A 206 19.49 -23.28 18.38
N GLU A 207 19.02 -24.24 19.15
CA GLU A 207 17.64 -24.74 19.06
C GLU A 207 16.62 -23.78 19.68
N ARG A 208 17.02 -22.97 20.68
CA ARG A 208 16.15 -21.92 21.22
C ARG A 208 15.78 -20.89 20.16
N PHE A 209 16.71 -20.53 19.29
CA PHE A 209 16.42 -19.62 18.18
C PHE A 209 15.40 -20.22 17.21
N LEU A 210 15.49 -21.51 16.92
CA LEU A 210 14.52 -22.21 16.08
C LEU A 210 13.10 -22.15 16.67
N TYR A 211 12.95 -22.29 18.00
CA TYR A 211 11.66 -22.15 18.68
C TYR A 211 11.10 -20.72 18.57
N ILE A 212 11.95 -19.69 18.56
CA ILE A 212 11.51 -18.31 18.32
C ILE A 212 10.93 -18.20 16.90
N LEU A 213 11.63 -18.71 15.88
CA LEU A 213 11.18 -18.70 14.50
C LEU A 213 9.86 -19.45 14.31
N MET A 214 9.72 -20.62 14.90
CA MET A 214 8.48 -21.39 14.87
C MET A 214 7.34 -20.66 15.60
N GLY A 215 7.65 -20.04 16.74
CA GLY A 215 6.73 -19.19 17.46
C GLY A 215 6.21 -18.04 16.58
N ILE A 216 7.09 -17.38 15.83
CA ILE A 216 6.70 -16.30 14.89
C ILE A 216 5.71 -16.82 13.84
N VAL A 217 6.02 -17.94 13.21
CA VAL A 217 5.13 -18.56 12.21
C VAL A 217 3.77 -18.90 12.82
N PHE A 218 3.78 -19.51 14.02
CA PHE A 218 2.55 -19.92 14.70
C PHE A 218 1.69 -18.72 15.13
N THR A 219 2.29 -17.74 15.86
CA THR A 219 1.53 -16.61 16.41
C THR A 219 0.97 -15.71 15.29
N SER A 220 1.71 -15.52 14.20
CA SER A 220 1.24 -14.72 13.07
C SER A 220 0.16 -15.45 12.28
N LEU A 221 0.31 -16.74 11.95
CA LEU A 221 -0.72 -17.49 11.24
C LEU A 221 -2.03 -17.57 12.04
N VAL A 222 -1.94 -17.87 13.33
CA VAL A 222 -3.13 -17.93 14.19
C VAL A 222 -3.76 -16.55 14.34
N GLY A 223 -2.96 -15.53 14.70
CA GLY A 223 -3.46 -14.19 14.94
C GLY A 223 -4.08 -13.53 13.69
N LEU A 224 -3.43 -13.66 12.55
CA LEU A 224 -3.96 -13.12 11.29
C LEU A 224 -5.18 -13.89 10.79
N SER A 225 -5.28 -15.19 11.08
CA SER A 225 -6.46 -16.00 10.72
C SER A 225 -7.70 -15.68 11.55
N ILE A 226 -7.56 -15.02 12.70
CA ILE A 226 -8.70 -14.52 13.48
C ILE A 226 -9.35 -13.31 12.77
N ILE A 227 -8.60 -12.53 12.02
CA ILE A 227 -9.09 -11.36 11.31
C ILE A 227 -9.87 -11.81 10.05
N PRO A 228 -11.10 -11.28 9.80
CA PRO A 228 -11.91 -11.70 8.66
C PRO A 228 -11.31 -11.34 7.30
N HIS A 229 -10.63 -10.20 7.21
CA HIS A 229 -9.97 -9.75 6.00
C HIS A 229 -8.56 -10.34 5.92
N GLN A 230 -8.32 -11.21 4.92
CA GLN A 230 -7.09 -12.00 4.80
C GLN A 230 -6.46 -11.82 3.42
N GLU A 231 -5.52 -10.89 3.31
CA GLU A 231 -4.72 -10.72 2.10
C GLU A 231 -3.40 -11.51 2.17
N ALA A 232 -2.96 -12.05 1.03
CA ALA A 232 -1.71 -12.82 0.95
C ALA A 232 -0.50 -12.02 1.47
N ARG A 233 -0.41 -10.73 1.14
CA ARG A 233 0.72 -9.87 1.54
C ARG A 233 0.93 -9.77 3.06
N PHE A 234 -0.10 -10.05 3.88
CA PHE A 234 0.05 -10.02 5.35
C PHE A 234 1.05 -11.07 5.85
N LEU A 235 1.27 -12.14 5.09
CA LEU A 235 2.25 -13.17 5.43
C LEU A 235 3.67 -12.90 4.92
N CYS A 236 3.92 -11.83 4.15
CA CYS A 236 5.25 -11.51 3.62
C CYS A 236 6.38 -11.52 4.68
N PRO A 237 6.18 -11.02 5.93
CA PRO A 237 7.22 -11.07 6.96
C PRO A 237 7.67 -12.49 7.32
N LEU A 238 6.92 -13.52 6.97
CA LEU A 238 7.29 -14.92 7.24
C LEU A 238 8.37 -15.47 6.31
N LEU A 239 8.75 -14.78 5.23
CA LEU A 239 9.74 -15.28 4.28
C LEU A 239 11.07 -15.65 4.97
N VAL A 240 11.64 -14.73 5.74
CA VAL A 240 12.94 -14.96 6.40
C VAL A 240 12.82 -16.04 7.50
N PRO A 241 11.83 -16.01 8.42
CA PRO A 241 11.62 -17.10 9.37
C PRO A 241 11.48 -18.48 8.73
N LEU A 242 10.68 -18.61 7.66
CA LEU A 242 10.51 -19.89 6.95
C LEU A 242 11.79 -20.39 6.30
N VAL A 243 12.53 -19.49 5.63
CA VAL A 243 13.84 -19.81 5.02
C VAL A 243 14.81 -20.30 6.10
N LEU A 244 14.89 -19.63 7.24
CA LEU A 244 15.77 -20.01 8.34
C LEU A 244 15.36 -21.35 8.96
N ILE A 245 14.07 -21.62 9.18
CA ILE A 245 13.56 -22.92 9.67
C ILE A 245 13.93 -24.02 8.70
N TYR A 246 13.67 -23.82 7.41
CA TYR A 246 13.89 -24.85 6.40
C TYR A 246 15.37 -25.15 6.16
N THR A 247 16.23 -24.12 6.14
CA THR A 247 17.68 -24.29 5.93
C THR A 247 18.42 -24.67 7.21
N TRP A 248 17.75 -24.69 8.37
CA TRP A 248 18.34 -25.09 9.63
C TRP A 248 18.90 -26.50 9.55
N ARG A 249 20.20 -26.67 9.73
CA ARG A 249 20.89 -27.96 9.60
C ARG A 249 20.85 -28.60 8.19
N ARG A 250 20.49 -27.83 7.14
CA ARG A 250 20.52 -28.27 5.75
C ARG A 250 21.48 -27.40 4.94
N PRO A 251 22.79 -27.70 4.97
CA PRO A 251 23.78 -26.91 4.21
C PRO A 251 23.56 -27.03 2.72
N ASN A 252 23.06 -28.17 2.23
CA ASN A 252 22.81 -28.46 0.83
C ASN A 252 21.35 -28.82 0.61
N LEU A 253 20.69 -28.12 -0.29
CA LEU A 253 19.33 -28.41 -0.74
C LEU A 253 19.39 -29.30 -1.99
N SER A 254 18.41 -30.20 -2.14
CA SER A 254 18.35 -31.11 -3.31
C SER A 254 18.10 -30.35 -4.61
N LEU A 255 18.56 -30.92 -5.71
CA LEU A 255 18.31 -30.37 -7.05
C LEU A 255 16.81 -30.28 -7.34
N SER A 256 16.02 -31.27 -6.92
CA SER A 256 14.56 -31.27 -7.09
C SER A 256 13.88 -30.12 -6.36
N PHE A 257 14.38 -29.77 -5.14
CA PHE A 257 13.90 -28.57 -4.43
C PHE A 257 14.22 -27.31 -5.23
N TRP A 258 15.46 -27.13 -5.72
CA TRP A 258 15.82 -25.95 -6.49
C TRP A 258 15.05 -25.83 -7.78
N LEU A 259 14.82 -26.91 -8.52
CA LEU A 259 13.99 -26.88 -9.72
C LEU A 259 12.55 -26.47 -9.42
N SER A 260 11.93 -27.06 -8.40
CA SER A 260 10.56 -26.65 -7.99
C SER A 260 10.50 -25.23 -7.46
N TRP A 261 11.52 -24.79 -6.72
CA TRP A 261 11.64 -23.43 -6.20
C TRP A 261 11.71 -22.41 -7.33
N PHE A 262 12.62 -22.58 -8.28
CA PHE A 262 12.76 -21.64 -9.38
C PHE A 262 11.54 -21.63 -10.30
N LEU A 263 11.01 -22.80 -10.64
CA LEU A 263 9.80 -22.89 -11.48
C LEU A 263 8.62 -22.16 -10.81
N PHE A 264 8.39 -22.44 -9.53
CA PHE A 264 7.32 -21.78 -8.77
C PHE A 264 7.52 -20.24 -8.74
N ASN A 265 8.72 -19.77 -8.37
CA ASN A 265 8.94 -18.34 -8.22
C ASN A 265 8.96 -17.59 -9.55
N ILE A 266 9.41 -18.19 -10.66
CA ILE A 266 9.35 -17.59 -11.99
C ILE A 266 7.89 -17.40 -12.40
N ILE A 267 7.06 -18.46 -12.28
CA ILE A 267 5.64 -18.40 -12.66
C ILE A 267 4.90 -17.37 -11.82
N THR A 268 5.04 -17.45 -10.50
CA THR A 268 4.30 -16.57 -9.59
C THR A 268 4.78 -15.12 -9.66
N THR A 269 6.09 -14.87 -9.85
CA THR A 269 6.60 -13.52 -10.08
C THR A 269 6.04 -12.93 -11.39
N TYR A 270 5.95 -13.71 -12.45
CA TYR A 270 5.36 -13.25 -13.70
C TYR A 270 3.86 -12.96 -13.54
N VAL A 271 3.13 -13.87 -12.87
CA VAL A 271 1.70 -13.69 -12.63
C VAL A 271 1.42 -12.47 -11.77
N PHE A 272 2.07 -12.34 -10.60
CA PHE A 272 1.79 -11.26 -9.64
C PHE A 272 2.55 -9.96 -9.91
N GLY A 273 3.70 -10.03 -10.57
CA GLY A 273 4.51 -8.85 -10.88
C GLY A 273 4.23 -8.22 -12.24
N VAL A 274 3.66 -8.96 -13.20
CA VAL A 274 3.44 -8.49 -14.57
C VAL A 274 1.97 -8.54 -14.98
N ILE A 275 1.28 -9.66 -14.74
CA ILE A 275 -0.09 -9.85 -15.21
C ILE A 275 -1.11 -9.21 -14.27
N HIS A 276 -0.98 -9.48 -12.97
CA HIS A 276 -1.94 -9.01 -11.97
C HIS A 276 -1.87 -7.49 -11.82
N GLN A 277 -2.96 -6.83 -12.19
CA GLN A 277 -3.07 -5.36 -12.19
C GLN A 277 -1.98 -4.65 -13.05
N GLY A 278 -1.38 -5.36 -14.02
CA GLY A 278 -0.22 -4.87 -14.78
C GLY A 278 -0.49 -3.60 -15.60
N GLY A 279 -1.73 -3.36 -16.00
CA GLY A 279 -2.14 -2.15 -16.73
C GLY A 279 -2.07 -0.84 -15.92
N ILE A 280 -1.98 -0.89 -14.58
CA ILE A 280 -2.02 0.33 -13.74
C ILE A 280 -0.81 1.24 -13.99
N VAL A 281 0.41 0.70 -13.96
CA VAL A 281 1.63 1.51 -14.11
C VAL A 281 1.69 2.21 -15.48
N PRO A 282 1.49 1.51 -16.62
CA PRO A 282 1.44 2.18 -17.92
C PRO A 282 0.26 3.16 -18.05
N ALA A 283 -0.90 2.87 -17.42
CA ALA A 283 -2.02 3.82 -17.37
C ALA A 283 -1.64 5.09 -16.60
N MET A 284 -0.98 4.98 -15.45
CA MET A 284 -0.51 6.15 -14.69
C MET A 284 0.48 6.99 -15.50
N ARG A 285 1.39 6.35 -16.26
CA ARG A 285 2.29 7.05 -17.18
C ARG A 285 1.52 7.79 -18.30
N PHE A 286 0.52 7.14 -18.88
CA PHE A 286 -0.35 7.80 -19.87
C PHE A 286 -1.08 8.98 -19.26
N LEU A 287 -1.66 8.83 -18.05
CA LEU A 287 -2.35 9.90 -17.33
C LEU A 287 -1.42 11.07 -16.97
N HIS A 288 -0.14 10.79 -16.67
CA HIS A 288 0.87 11.84 -16.54
C HIS A 288 0.91 12.75 -17.76
N TYR A 289 1.02 12.19 -18.98
CA TYR A 289 1.04 12.95 -20.20
C TYR A 289 -0.30 13.64 -20.52
N GLN A 290 -1.40 13.14 -19.98
CA GLN A 290 -2.72 13.76 -20.12
C GLN A 290 -2.97 14.90 -19.12
N THR A 291 -2.17 15.04 -18.10
CA THR A 291 -2.39 16.01 -17.01
C THR A 291 -1.23 16.99 -16.84
N LYS A 292 -0.05 16.68 -17.36
CA LYS A 292 1.13 17.55 -17.30
C LYS A 292 0.98 18.76 -18.19
N GLY A 293 1.27 19.94 -17.64
CA GLY A 293 1.53 21.16 -18.43
C GLY A 293 0.35 21.61 -19.30
N ILE A 294 -0.84 21.75 -18.71
CA ILE A 294 -2.01 22.32 -19.43
C ILE A 294 -1.82 23.81 -19.57
N HIS A 295 -1.78 24.32 -20.81
CA HIS A 295 -1.58 25.75 -21.13
C HIS A 295 -2.29 26.14 -22.42
N ASN A 296 -2.22 27.43 -22.80
CA ASN A 296 -2.84 28.00 -24.01
C ASN A 296 -4.31 27.57 -24.16
N CYS A 297 -5.11 27.82 -23.12
CA CYS A 297 -6.53 27.50 -23.11
C CYS A 297 -7.37 28.56 -23.79
N TYR A 298 -8.33 28.14 -24.61
CA TYR A 298 -9.31 29.02 -25.26
C TYR A 298 -10.73 28.41 -25.16
N VAL A 299 -11.70 29.30 -25.03
CA VAL A 299 -13.12 28.91 -24.95
C VAL A 299 -13.63 28.50 -26.32
N LEU A 300 -14.26 27.36 -26.41
CA LEU A 300 -14.92 26.83 -27.59
C LEU A 300 -16.29 27.49 -27.80
N THR A 301 -16.80 27.46 -29.03
CA THR A 301 -18.15 27.97 -29.37
C THR A 301 -19.28 27.28 -28.63
N ASN A 302 -19.09 26.04 -28.21
CA ASN A 302 -20.02 25.27 -27.36
C ASN A 302 -19.90 25.60 -25.87
N GLY A 303 -19.07 26.60 -25.51
CA GLY A 303 -18.83 26.98 -24.13
C GLY A 303 -17.83 26.09 -23.37
N GLY A 304 -17.29 25.00 -23.98
CA GLY A 304 -16.20 24.23 -23.44
C GLY A 304 -14.86 24.95 -23.50
N LEU A 305 -13.81 24.34 -22.91
CA LEU A 305 -12.46 24.88 -22.92
C LEU A 305 -11.53 23.86 -23.61
N SER A 306 -10.69 24.32 -24.54
CA SER A 306 -9.66 23.52 -25.19
C SER A 306 -8.29 24.06 -24.85
N CYS A 307 -7.38 23.15 -24.41
CA CYS A 307 -6.03 23.52 -23.98
C CYS A 307 -4.98 22.65 -24.70
N SER A 308 -3.76 23.15 -24.81
CA SER A 308 -2.60 22.38 -25.26
C SER A 308 -1.91 21.68 -24.08
N VAL A 309 -1.10 20.65 -24.36
CA VAL A 309 -0.35 19.87 -23.35
C VAL A 309 1.16 20.10 -23.43
N ASP A 310 1.67 20.90 -24.36
CA ASP A 310 3.11 21.14 -24.51
C ASP A 310 3.48 22.62 -24.31
N GLY A 311 4.44 22.89 -23.40
CA GLY A 311 5.06 24.18 -23.21
C GLY A 311 5.01 24.77 -21.79
N SER A 312 5.16 26.07 -21.64
CA SER A 312 5.14 26.76 -20.36
C SER A 312 3.71 26.87 -19.77
N THR A 313 3.62 26.75 -18.47
CA THR A 313 2.45 26.44 -17.67
C THR A 313 1.57 27.61 -17.27
N ASP A 314 1.16 28.48 -18.17
CA ASP A 314 0.28 29.58 -17.77
C ASP A 314 -1.19 29.31 -18.19
N VAL A 315 -1.92 28.58 -17.33
CA VAL A 315 -3.37 28.63 -17.36
C VAL A 315 -3.80 30.00 -16.88
N PRO A 316 -4.57 30.73 -17.66
CA PRO A 316 -5.04 32.06 -17.24
C PRO A 316 -5.75 31.98 -15.91
N ASN A 317 -5.39 32.83 -14.95
CA ASN A 317 -5.88 32.82 -13.55
C ASN A 317 -7.41 32.91 -13.40
N TYR A 318 -8.14 33.26 -14.47
CA TYR A 318 -9.60 33.33 -14.45
C TYR A 318 -10.32 32.02 -14.80
N TYR A 319 -9.58 30.96 -15.23
CA TYR A 319 -10.15 29.63 -15.44
C TYR A 319 -9.81 28.70 -14.27
N ASN A 320 -10.81 28.03 -13.73
CA ASN A 320 -10.63 26.96 -12.77
C ASN A 320 -10.84 25.62 -13.47
N ILE A 321 -9.78 24.84 -13.63
CA ILE A 321 -9.77 23.61 -14.43
C ILE A 321 -9.61 22.41 -13.51
N THR A 322 -10.48 21.40 -13.66
CA THR A 322 -10.40 20.17 -12.89
C THR A 322 -10.30 18.96 -13.83
N THR A 323 -9.30 18.12 -13.63
CA THR A 323 -9.22 16.79 -14.23
C THR A 323 -9.55 15.75 -13.16
N LYS A 324 -10.65 15.04 -13.33
CA LYS A 324 -11.05 13.89 -12.49
C LYS A 324 -10.49 12.62 -13.10
N LEU A 325 -9.75 11.84 -12.31
CA LEU A 325 -9.26 10.51 -12.63
C LEU A 325 -10.04 9.53 -11.76
N VAL A 326 -11.02 8.85 -12.34
CA VAL A 326 -11.97 7.98 -11.64
C VAL A 326 -11.55 6.53 -11.86
N PHE A 327 -11.09 5.87 -10.81
CA PHE A 327 -10.67 4.47 -10.82
C PHE A 327 -11.78 3.58 -10.24
N TYR A 328 -12.10 2.48 -10.93
CA TYR A 328 -13.11 1.52 -10.50
C TYR A 328 -12.67 0.09 -10.79
N LYS A 329 -12.82 -0.80 -9.79
CA LYS A 329 -12.42 -2.20 -9.87
C LYS A 329 -10.93 -2.38 -10.17
N THR A 330 -10.13 -1.47 -9.66
CA THR A 330 -8.66 -1.53 -9.68
C THR A 330 -8.14 -1.46 -8.24
N TYR A 331 -6.89 -1.81 -8.02
CA TYR A 331 -6.22 -1.44 -6.78
C TYR A 331 -6.03 0.07 -6.70
N MET A 332 -5.85 0.58 -5.46
CA MET A 332 -5.61 1.99 -5.23
C MET A 332 -4.49 2.49 -6.16
N PRO A 333 -4.75 3.48 -7.03
CA PRO A 333 -3.78 3.97 -7.97
C PRO A 333 -2.59 4.61 -7.24
N PRO A 334 -1.34 4.27 -7.63
CA PRO A 334 -0.15 4.86 -7.04
C PRO A 334 0.02 6.31 -7.50
N GLN A 335 -0.60 7.26 -6.79
CA GLN A 335 -0.68 8.68 -7.18
C GLN A 335 0.69 9.32 -7.42
N HIS A 336 1.74 8.87 -6.72
CA HIS A 336 3.10 9.35 -6.92
C HIS A 336 3.64 9.09 -8.34
N LEU A 337 3.11 8.08 -9.05
CA LEU A 337 3.48 7.80 -10.44
C LEU A 337 2.86 8.78 -11.46
N LEU A 338 1.88 9.60 -11.06
CA LEU A 338 1.46 10.73 -11.89
C LEU A 338 2.60 11.72 -12.09
N ALA A 339 3.52 11.83 -11.11
CA ALA A 339 4.69 12.70 -11.16
C ALA A 339 4.36 14.16 -11.61
N VAL A 340 3.19 14.64 -11.23
CA VAL A 340 2.72 16.01 -11.38
C VAL A 340 2.09 16.47 -10.06
N PRO A 341 2.16 17.75 -9.71
CA PRO A 341 1.41 18.31 -8.60
C PRO A 341 -0.09 18.08 -8.79
N LEU A 342 -0.81 17.70 -7.72
CA LEU A 342 -2.27 17.57 -7.78
C LEU A 342 -2.97 18.94 -7.91
N VAL A 343 -2.25 20.00 -7.60
CA VAL A 343 -2.67 21.41 -7.80
C VAL A 343 -1.52 22.15 -8.41
N GLU A 344 -1.69 22.66 -9.61
CA GLU A 344 -0.72 23.48 -10.33
C GLU A 344 -1.43 24.72 -10.87
N GLY A 345 -1.18 25.88 -10.23
CA GLY A 345 -1.93 27.10 -10.54
C GLY A 345 -3.44 26.90 -10.33
N ASN A 346 -4.22 27.10 -11.38
CA ASN A 346 -5.68 26.91 -11.38
C ASN A 346 -6.13 25.55 -11.93
N HIS A 347 -5.19 24.62 -12.17
CA HIS A 347 -5.49 23.25 -12.57
C HIS A 347 -5.43 22.32 -11.35
N HIS A 348 -6.52 21.64 -11.10
CA HIS A 348 -6.68 20.67 -10.01
C HIS A 348 -6.84 19.25 -10.57
N ILE A 349 -6.04 18.31 -10.12
CA ILE A 349 -6.18 16.88 -10.43
C ILE A 349 -6.81 16.19 -9.24
N ARG A 350 -7.98 15.58 -9.44
CA ARG A 350 -8.68 14.79 -8.42
C ARG A 350 -8.59 13.33 -8.76
N VAL A 351 -7.89 12.54 -7.94
CA VAL A 351 -7.83 11.08 -8.07
C VAL A 351 -8.89 10.50 -7.15
N LEU A 352 -9.86 9.81 -7.74
CA LEU A 352 -11.00 9.22 -7.06
C LEU A 352 -10.94 7.70 -7.23
N ASP A 353 -10.84 6.99 -6.11
CA ASP A 353 -10.80 5.52 -6.08
C ASP A 353 -12.09 4.99 -5.46
N PHE A 354 -12.89 4.36 -6.27
CA PHE A 354 -14.16 3.77 -5.83
C PHE A 354 -14.04 2.28 -5.46
N ALA A 355 -12.88 1.65 -5.69
CA ALA A 355 -12.69 0.22 -5.46
C ALA A 355 -13.85 -0.60 -6.05
N SER A 356 -14.79 -1.10 -5.20
CA SER A 356 -16.00 -1.83 -5.60
C SER A 356 -17.31 -1.08 -5.32
N ARG A 357 -17.26 0.19 -4.89
CA ARG A 357 -18.43 0.97 -4.49
C ARG A 357 -19.16 1.53 -5.72
N HIS A 358 -20.11 0.75 -6.24
CA HIS A 358 -20.84 1.08 -7.47
C HIS A 358 -21.74 2.31 -7.31
N ASP A 359 -22.51 2.40 -6.21
CA ASP A 359 -23.46 3.48 -6.02
C ASP A 359 -22.79 4.85 -5.87
N ASP A 360 -21.63 4.91 -5.19
CA ASP A 360 -20.84 6.13 -5.06
C ASP A 360 -20.23 6.53 -6.39
N LEU A 361 -19.76 5.55 -7.19
CA LEU A 361 -19.27 5.79 -8.54
C LEU A 361 -20.36 6.41 -9.42
N VAL A 362 -21.57 5.83 -9.44
CA VAL A 362 -22.69 6.35 -10.25
C VAL A 362 -23.01 7.78 -9.86
N LYS A 363 -23.13 8.07 -8.56
CA LYS A 363 -23.38 9.43 -8.05
C LYS A 363 -22.32 10.44 -8.50
N GLU A 364 -21.03 10.08 -8.43
CA GLU A 364 -19.94 10.96 -8.87
C GLU A 364 -20.00 11.19 -10.38
N LEU A 365 -20.25 10.15 -11.18
CA LEU A 365 -20.34 10.27 -12.62
C LEU A 365 -21.58 11.08 -13.07
N GLU A 366 -22.70 10.96 -12.40
CA GLU A 366 -23.91 11.78 -12.65
C GLU A 366 -23.66 13.28 -12.39
N GLN A 367 -22.81 13.60 -11.41
CA GLN A 367 -22.42 14.98 -11.09
C GLN A 367 -21.30 15.53 -11.99
N SER A 368 -20.68 14.66 -12.78
CA SER A 368 -19.56 15.02 -13.64
C SER A 368 -20.06 15.59 -14.98
N SER A 369 -19.31 16.55 -15.51
CA SER A 369 -19.65 17.16 -16.81
C SER A 369 -19.02 16.39 -17.96
N GLY A 370 -19.80 16.01 -18.97
CA GLY A 370 -19.31 15.35 -20.18
C GLY A 370 -18.73 16.37 -21.20
N VAL A 371 -17.60 16.03 -21.80
CA VAL A 371 -16.95 16.83 -22.84
C VAL A 371 -17.71 16.69 -24.16
N ILE A 372 -17.90 17.80 -24.92
CA ILE A 372 -18.43 17.80 -26.29
C ILE A 372 -17.25 17.82 -27.26
N LEU A 373 -17.04 16.72 -27.98
CA LEU A 373 -15.94 16.63 -28.95
C LEU A 373 -16.31 17.31 -30.27
N ARG A 374 -15.43 18.17 -30.73
CA ARG A 374 -15.39 18.67 -32.12
C ARG A 374 -14.16 18.11 -32.85
N ARG A 375 -14.03 18.38 -34.17
CA ARG A 375 -12.84 17.92 -34.95
C ARG A 375 -11.55 18.35 -34.25
N ARG A 376 -10.79 17.38 -33.75
CA ARG A 376 -9.61 17.57 -32.93
C ARG A 376 -8.44 18.21 -33.70
N LYS A 377 -7.81 19.23 -33.09
CA LYS A 377 -6.38 19.48 -33.32
C LYS A 377 -5.57 18.43 -32.57
N VAL A 378 -4.52 17.91 -33.20
CA VAL A 378 -3.59 16.99 -32.55
C VAL A 378 -3.00 17.63 -31.30
N GLY A 379 -3.04 16.95 -30.15
CA GLY A 379 -2.48 17.44 -28.86
C GLY A 379 -3.41 18.36 -28.05
N ALA A 380 -4.65 18.60 -28.46
CA ALA A 380 -5.61 19.36 -27.68
C ALA A 380 -6.33 18.51 -26.65
N ILE A 381 -6.52 19.07 -25.45
CA ILE A 381 -7.32 18.50 -24.36
C ILE A 381 -8.53 19.40 -24.12
N ASP A 382 -9.71 18.80 -24.23
CA ASP A 382 -10.97 19.52 -24.08
C ASP A 382 -11.58 19.27 -22.68
N PHE A 383 -12.21 20.31 -22.15
CA PHE A 383 -12.90 20.35 -20.86
C PHE A 383 -14.33 20.86 -21.05
N ALA A 384 -15.27 20.25 -20.31
CA ALA A 384 -16.64 20.70 -20.26
C ALA A 384 -16.81 21.88 -19.30
N LYS A 385 -17.71 22.83 -19.64
CA LYS A 385 -18.10 23.87 -18.71
C LYS A 385 -18.97 23.28 -17.58
N THR A 386 -18.68 23.63 -16.34
CA THR A 386 -19.52 23.29 -15.19
C THR A 386 -20.59 24.34 -14.94
N SER A 387 -21.47 24.10 -13.97
CA SER A 387 -22.46 25.09 -13.52
C SER A 387 -21.83 26.35 -12.89
N THR A 388 -20.58 26.24 -12.44
CA THR A 388 -19.85 27.33 -11.79
C THR A 388 -19.22 28.27 -12.85
N LYS A 389 -19.23 29.57 -12.62
CA LYS A 389 -18.65 30.56 -13.53
C LYS A 389 -17.14 30.33 -13.73
N ASN A 390 -16.70 30.23 -14.98
CA ASN A 390 -15.30 30.01 -15.39
C ASN A 390 -14.68 28.71 -14.85
N ALA A 391 -15.49 27.73 -14.47
CA ALA A 391 -15.02 26.40 -14.03
C ALA A 391 -15.28 25.38 -15.14
N TYR A 392 -14.24 24.55 -15.39
CA TYR A 392 -14.19 23.56 -16.44
C TYR A 392 -13.72 22.22 -15.89
N GLU A 393 -14.30 21.15 -16.38
CA GLU A 393 -14.04 19.80 -15.89
C GLU A 393 -13.86 18.80 -17.02
N ARG A 394 -13.01 17.80 -16.80
CA ARG A 394 -12.83 16.63 -17.63
C ARG A 394 -12.77 15.40 -16.77
N THR A 395 -13.53 14.37 -17.09
CA THR A 395 -13.53 13.11 -16.36
C THR A 395 -12.94 11.99 -17.22
N LEU A 396 -11.89 11.37 -16.71
CA LEU A 396 -11.28 10.15 -17.24
C LEU A 396 -11.70 8.99 -16.33
N PHE A 397 -12.35 7.99 -16.91
CA PHE A 397 -12.81 6.81 -16.21
C PHE A 397 -11.93 5.60 -16.53
N ILE A 398 -11.31 5.01 -15.52
CA ILE A 398 -10.32 3.93 -15.62
C ILE A 398 -10.90 2.67 -15.00
N THR A 399 -11.06 1.62 -15.81
CA THR A 399 -11.66 0.35 -15.35
C THR A 399 -11.18 -0.83 -16.19
N PRO A 400 -11.16 -2.07 -15.64
CA PRO A 400 -10.88 -3.28 -16.42
C PRO A 400 -11.89 -3.47 -17.57
N SER A 401 -11.43 -4.03 -18.68
CA SER A 401 -12.22 -4.19 -19.92
C SER A 401 -13.46 -5.09 -19.76
N PHE A 402 -13.40 -6.06 -18.83
CA PHE A 402 -14.53 -6.97 -18.56
C PHE A 402 -15.65 -6.32 -17.72
N ILE A 403 -15.44 -5.13 -17.19
CA ILE A 403 -16.46 -4.42 -16.39
C ILE A 403 -17.45 -3.72 -17.33
N THR A 404 -18.73 -3.96 -17.10
CA THR A 404 -19.80 -3.24 -17.78
C THR A 404 -19.82 -1.79 -17.32
N LEU A 405 -19.77 -0.86 -18.27
CA LEU A 405 -19.78 0.58 -17.97
C LEU A 405 -21.15 0.99 -17.40
N PRO A 406 -21.19 1.81 -16.34
CA PRO A 406 -22.44 2.32 -15.79
C PRO A 406 -23.15 3.21 -16.82
N ILE A 407 -24.46 3.05 -16.97
CA ILE A 407 -25.26 3.89 -17.86
C ILE A 407 -25.59 5.18 -17.12
N ILE A 408 -25.03 6.29 -17.60
CA ILE A 408 -25.26 7.64 -17.03
C ILE A 408 -26.13 8.45 -18.01
N PRO A 409 -27.27 9.02 -17.59
CA PRO A 409 -28.12 9.81 -18.47
C PRO A 409 -27.35 10.94 -19.15
N HIS A 410 -27.57 11.14 -20.44
CA HIS A 410 -26.94 12.17 -21.27
C HIS A 410 -25.40 12.11 -21.36
N HIS A 411 -24.80 10.97 -21.03
CA HIS A 411 -23.36 10.76 -21.13
C HIS A 411 -23.03 9.47 -21.87
N ARG A 412 -21.90 9.47 -22.58
CA ARG A 412 -21.30 8.30 -23.22
C ARG A 412 -19.82 8.24 -22.94
N TYR A 413 -19.21 7.10 -23.17
CA TYR A 413 -17.79 6.86 -22.92
C TYR A 413 -17.06 6.68 -24.24
N MET A 414 -15.95 7.40 -24.42
CA MET A 414 -15.04 7.22 -25.54
C MET A 414 -13.76 6.56 -25.05
N LEU A 415 -13.45 5.39 -25.56
CA LEU A 415 -12.18 4.71 -25.27
C LEU A 415 -11.02 5.54 -25.85
N ILE A 416 -10.07 5.93 -25.02
CA ILE A 416 -8.90 6.73 -25.41
C ILE A 416 -7.59 5.98 -25.29
N ALA A 417 -7.50 5.00 -24.40
CA ALA A 417 -6.32 4.13 -24.24
C ALA A 417 -6.70 2.78 -23.66
N THR A 418 -5.89 1.77 -23.99
CA THR A 418 -5.99 0.40 -23.48
C THR A 418 -4.60 -0.08 -23.08
N PHE A 419 -4.49 -0.74 -21.93
CA PHE A 419 -3.22 -1.24 -21.36
C PHE A 419 -3.34 -2.72 -21.03
N SER A 420 -2.43 -3.53 -21.57
CA SER A 420 -2.34 -4.97 -21.41
C SER A 420 -0.95 -5.38 -20.93
N PRO A 421 -0.81 -6.47 -20.16
CA PRO A 421 -1.88 -7.27 -19.55
C PRO A 421 -2.44 -6.62 -18.27
N HIS A 422 -3.72 -6.86 -17.97
CA HIS A 422 -4.34 -6.43 -16.71
C HIS A 422 -5.40 -7.45 -16.28
N VAL A 423 -5.10 -8.23 -15.26
CA VAL A 423 -5.99 -9.23 -14.69
C VAL A 423 -6.28 -8.91 -13.23
N GLY A 424 -7.54 -8.81 -12.85
CA GLY A 424 -7.99 -8.70 -11.47
C GLY A 424 -8.43 -10.07 -10.94
N PHE A 425 -7.70 -10.63 -9.99
CA PHE A 425 -8.05 -11.95 -9.44
C PHE A 425 -9.32 -11.92 -8.58
N ASP A 426 -9.68 -10.76 -8.03
CA ASP A 426 -10.86 -10.59 -7.20
C ASP A 426 -12.19 -10.70 -8.00
N ASP A 427 -12.16 -10.40 -9.31
CA ASP A 427 -13.30 -10.47 -10.23
C ASP A 427 -13.06 -11.47 -11.37
N MET A 428 -12.28 -12.53 -11.13
CA MET A 428 -11.90 -13.52 -12.14
C MET A 428 -13.11 -14.22 -12.76
N ASP A 429 -14.14 -14.49 -11.95
CA ASP A 429 -15.41 -15.07 -12.38
C ASP A 429 -16.11 -14.22 -13.46
N LYS A 430 -16.15 -12.90 -13.25
CA LYS A 430 -16.73 -11.94 -14.21
C LYS A 430 -15.91 -11.86 -15.50
N MET A 431 -14.57 -11.85 -15.34
CA MET A 431 -13.67 -11.83 -16.49
C MET A 431 -13.85 -13.09 -17.35
N ILE A 432 -13.94 -14.29 -16.74
CA ILE A 432 -14.15 -15.55 -17.44
C ILE A 432 -15.53 -15.56 -18.14
N SER A 433 -16.58 -15.17 -17.43
CA SER A 433 -17.94 -15.09 -18.00
C SER A 433 -17.96 -14.16 -19.22
N LYS A 434 -17.32 -12.98 -19.10
CA LYS A 434 -17.27 -12.01 -20.20
C LYS A 434 -16.42 -12.50 -21.38
N ALA A 435 -15.33 -13.20 -21.10
CA ALA A 435 -14.49 -13.83 -22.13
C ALA A 435 -15.26 -14.91 -22.90
N GLN A 436 -16.11 -15.69 -22.24
CA GLN A 436 -16.98 -16.68 -22.86
C GLN A 436 -18.06 -16.01 -23.73
N GLU A 437 -18.71 -14.94 -23.22
CA GLU A 437 -19.72 -14.18 -24.00
C GLU A 437 -19.13 -13.57 -25.27
N THR A 438 -17.93 -13.03 -25.21
CA THR A 438 -17.29 -12.35 -26.34
C THR A 438 -16.43 -13.26 -27.21
N ASN A 439 -16.30 -14.53 -26.83
CA ASN A 439 -15.39 -15.51 -27.42
C ASN A 439 -13.93 -14.99 -27.57
N SER A 440 -13.49 -14.13 -26.65
CA SER A 440 -12.16 -13.55 -26.65
C SER A 440 -11.66 -13.27 -25.22
N ALA A 441 -10.70 -14.06 -24.74
CA ALA A 441 -10.07 -13.85 -23.44
C ALA A 441 -9.11 -12.65 -23.47
N GLU A 442 -8.39 -12.44 -24.57
CA GLU A 442 -7.38 -11.39 -24.70
C GLU A 442 -7.98 -9.99 -24.53
N THR A 443 -9.16 -9.74 -25.12
CA THR A 443 -9.84 -8.45 -25.00
C THR A 443 -10.33 -8.15 -23.59
N GLN A 444 -10.46 -9.17 -22.74
CA GLN A 444 -10.91 -9.02 -21.34
C GLN A 444 -9.76 -8.85 -20.34
N MET A 445 -8.52 -9.02 -20.79
CA MET A 445 -7.32 -8.87 -19.93
C MET A 445 -6.67 -7.49 -20.10
N ASN A 446 -7.48 -6.43 -20.18
CA ASN A 446 -7.01 -5.07 -20.40
C ASN A 446 -7.52 -4.11 -19.33
N LEU A 447 -6.80 -3.01 -19.14
CA LEU A 447 -7.25 -1.83 -18.43
C LEU A 447 -7.57 -0.75 -19.44
N ASN A 448 -8.80 -0.26 -19.42
CA ASN A 448 -9.28 0.76 -20.33
C ASN A 448 -9.36 2.12 -19.67
N VAL A 449 -9.02 3.14 -20.42
CA VAL A 449 -9.21 4.55 -20.04
C VAL A 449 -10.23 5.17 -20.99
N PHE A 450 -11.31 5.66 -20.41
CA PHE A 450 -12.40 6.30 -21.14
C PHE A 450 -12.45 7.79 -20.83
N LEU A 451 -12.74 8.59 -21.86
CA LEU A 451 -13.16 9.98 -21.68
C LEU A 451 -14.69 10.02 -21.63
N MET A 452 -15.23 10.73 -20.64
CA MET A 452 -16.66 10.95 -20.50
C MET A 452 -17.12 12.07 -21.43
N LEU A 453 -18.06 11.77 -22.31
CA LEU A 453 -18.63 12.69 -23.29
C LEU A 453 -20.07 13.02 -22.94
N SER A 454 -20.52 14.23 -23.34
CA SER A 454 -21.94 14.62 -23.31
C SER A 454 -22.66 14.16 -24.58
N ASP A 455 -23.88 13.63 -24.44
CA ASP A 455 -24.79 13.30 -25.55
C ASP A 455 -25.58 14.52 -26.10
N LYS A 456 -25.31 15.73 -25.59
CA LYS A 456 -25.93 16.93 -26.17
C LYS A 456 -25.46 17.05 -27.61
N ASP A 457 -26.37 16.81 -28.52
CA ASP A 457 -26.14 16.99 -29.93
C ASP A 457 -25.71 18.44 -30.26
N ASP A 458 -24.80 18.59 -31.21
CA ASP A 458 -24.33 19.87 -31.80
C ASP A 458 -25.46 20.56 -32.60
N THR A 459 -26.73 20.44 -32.25
CA THR A 459 -27.87 21.05 -32.92
C THR A 459 -28.40 22.25 -32.15
N SER A 460 -27.54 23.23 -31.89
CA SER A 460 -27.95 24.60 -31.58
C SER A 460 -26.86 25.60 -31.93
#